data_d0ce2f97cfc17f4bf51bd5ff1fd7ba58
#
_entry.id   d0ce2f97cfc17f4bf51bd5ff1fd7ba58
#
_cell.length_a   1.000
_cell.length_b   1.000
_cell.length_c   1.000
_cell.angle_alpha   90.00
_cell.angle_beta   90.00
_cell.angle_gamma   90.00
#
_symmetry.space_group_name_H-M   'P 1'
#
loop_
_entity.id
_entity.type
_entity.pdbx_description
1 polymer ?
#
loop_
_entity_poly.entity_id
_entity_poly.type
_entity_poly.pdbx_seq_one_letter_code
_entity_poly.pdbx_strand_id
1 'polypeptide(L)'
;YINNFNYIFLDCPPALSLLTVMAMTAANSIIVPLQCEFFALEGLSQLIKTIDRVKQNLNPGLSIDGIVLTMFDGRNKLSSQVANDVRSHLKEQVYQTIIPRNVRVSEAPSFGMPALIYDQNASGSQAYLNLANEIIKQNKEKEAA
;
A
#
# COMPACT_ATOMS: atom_id res chain seq x y z
N TYR A 1 3.54 -21.88 14.18
CA TYR A 1 3.38 -20.44 14.55
C TYR A 1 2.65 -19.65 13.44
N ILE A 2 3.00 -19.84 12.16
CA ILE A 2 2.40 -19.13 11.01
C ILE A 2 0.89 -19.40 10.90
N ASN A 3 0.44 -20.61 11.16
CA ASN A 3 -0.96 -21.02 11.03
C ASN A 3 -1.94 -20.35 12.03
N ASN A 4 -1.42 -19.55 12.95
CA ASN A 4 -2.25 -18.83 13.94
C ASN A 4 -2.63 -17.40 13.48
N PHE A 5 -2.18 -16.97 12.30
CA PHE A 5 -2.40 -15.64 11.78
C PHE A 5 -3.14 -15.67 10.44
N ASN A 6 -4.12 -14.81 10.28
CA ASN A 6 -4.84 -14.66 9.03
C ASN A 6 -4.04 -13.82 8.00
N TYR A 7 -3.21 -12.90 8.50
CA TYR A 7 -2.37 -12.03 7.69
C TYR A 7 -0.96 -11.94 8.27
N ILE A 8 0.04 -11.94 7.40
CA ILE A 8 1.45 -11.71 7.73
C ILE A 8 1.95 -10.60 6.81
N PHE A 9 2.39 -9.50 7.39
CA PHE A 9 2.94 -8.37 6.65
C PHE A 9 4.47 -8.40 6.68
N LEU A 10 5.07 -8.31 5.50
CA LEU A 10 6.51 -8.12 5.32
C LEU A 10 6.76 -6.65 5.00
N ASP A 11 7.17 -5.86 6.00
CA ASP A 11 7.55 -4.47 5.81
C ASP A 11 8.91 -4.40 5.10
N CYS A 12 8.94 -3.77 3.93
CA CYS A 12 10.10 -3.73 3.06
C CYS A 12 10.63 -2.30 2.91
N PRO A 13 11.96 -2.10 2.85
CA PRO A 13 12.52 -0.79 2.54
C PRO A 13 12.14 -0.35 1.12
N PRO A 14 12.10 0.96 0.84
CA PRO A 14 11.70 1.49 -0.46
C PRO A 14 12.67 1.14 -1.61
N ALA A 15 13.84 0.61 -1.29
CA ALA A 15 14.82 0.17 -2.29
C ALA A 15 14.46 -1.21 -2.84
N LEU A 16 14.59 -1.40 -4.15
CA LEU A 16 14.49 -2.71 -4.81
C LEU A 16 15.77 -3.53 -4.55
N SER A 17 15.99 -3.87 -3.29
CA SER A 17 17.15 -4.65 -2.80
C SER A 17 16.86 -6.15 -2.85
N LEU A 18 17.88 -6.94 -2.55
CA LEU A 18 17.75 -8.39 -2.42
C LEU A 18 16.67 -8.76 -1.39
N LEU A 19 16.58 -8.05 -0.26
CA LEU A 19 15.57 -8.29 0.78
C LEU A 19 14.15 -8.09 0.24
N THR A 20 13.92 -7.05 -0.56
CA THR A 20 12.62 -6.81 -1.21
C THR A 20 12.26 -7.93 -2.20
N VAL A 21 13.23 -8.40 -2.98
CA VAL A 21 13.02 -9.54 -3.89
C VAL A 21 12.72 -10.83 -3.11
N MET A 22 13.41 -11.10 -2.01
CA MET A 22 13.14 -12.24 -1.13
C MET A 22 11.73 -12.17 -0.53
N ALA A 23 11.31 -11.00 -0.06
CA ALA A 23 9.96 -10.79 0.44
C ALA A 23 8.90 -11.03 -0.64
N MET A 24 9.09 -10.51 -1.85
CA MET A 24 8.20 -10.74 -3.00
C MET A 24 8.14 -12.23 -3.38
N THR A 25 9.25 -12.95 -3.25
CA THR A 25 9.31 -14.39 -3.53
C THR A 25 8.50 -15.20 -2.52
N ALA A 26 8.45 -14.77 -1.26
CA ALA A 26 7.75 -15.45 -0.18
C ALA A 26 6.28 -15.03 -0.04
N ALA A 27 5.87 -13.88 -0.59
CA ALA A 27 4.55 -13.31 -0.42
C ALA A 27 3.52 -13.89 -1.39
N ASN A 28 2.26 -13.89 -0.99
CA ASN A 28 1.12 -14.18 -1.88
C ASN A 28 0.74 -12.96 -2.72
N SER A 29 0.78 -11.78 -2.10
CA SER A 29 0.40 -10.53 -2.76
C SER A 29 1.19 -9.34 -2.24
N ILE A 30 1.12 -8.23 -2.97
CA ILE A 30 1.80 -6.97 -2.66
C ILE A 30 0.77 -5.87 -2.52
N ILE A 31 0.85 -5.11 -1.43
CA ILE A 31 0.20 -3.82 -1.29
C ILE A 31 1.24 -2.74 -1.58
N VAL A 32 0.94 -1.83 -2.50
CA VAL A 32 1.84 -0.77 -2.95
C VAL A 32 1.40 0.57 -2.36
N PRO A 33 2.08 1.11 -1.32
CA PRO A 33 1.86 2.47 -0.89
C PRO A 33 2.50 3.44 -1.90
N LEU A 34 1.70 4.36 -2.45
CA LEU A 34 2.12 5.32 -3.45
C LEU A 34 1.90 6.73 -2.95
N GLN A 35 2.96 7.50 -2.75
CA GLN A 35 2.85 8.91 -2.41
C GLN A 35 2.35 9.72 -3.61
N CYS A 36 1.39 10.64 -3.39
CA CYS A 36 0.82 11.48 -4.43
C CYS A 36 1.76 12.65 -4.79
N GLU A 37 2.94 12.33 -5.32
CA GLU A 37 4.01 13.27 -5.69
C GLU A 37 4.43 13.10 -7.15
N PHE A 38 5.26 14.03 -7.67
CA PHE A 38 5.58 14.15 -9.10
C PHE A 38 6.12 12.87 -9.74
N PHE A 39 7.02 12.15 -9.07
CA PHE A 39 7.62 10.93 -9.62
C PHE A 39 6.84 9.65 -9.33
N ALA A 40 5.62 9.75 -8.82
CA ALA A 40 4.82 8.60 -8.40
C ALA A 40 4.61 7.57 -9.53
N LEU A 41 4.19 8.02 -10.71
CA LEU A 41 3.91 7.13 -11.85
C LEU A 41 5.18 6.47 -12.41
N GLU A 42 6.30 7.19 -12.42
CA GLU A 42 7.58 6.64 -12.87
C GLU A 42 8.06 5.53 -11.92
N GLY A 43 8.07 5.82 -10.61
CA GLY A 43 8.43 4.84 -9.59
C GLY A 43 7.53 3.61 -9.61
N LEU A 44 6.22 3.81 -9.78
CA LEU A 44 5.24 2.72 -9.89
C LEU A 44 5.51 1.86 -11.13
N SER A 45 5.80 2.47 -12.27
CA SER A 45 6.13 1.73 -13.50
C SER A 45 7.39 0.86 -13.34
N GLN A 46 8.43 1.37 -12.65
CA GLN A 46 9.64 0.59 -12.37
C GLN A 46 9.36 -0.57 -11.39
N LEU A 47 8.52 -0.33 -10.38
CA LEU A 47 8.11 -1.35 -9.42
C LEU A 47 7.33 -2.47 -10.12
N ILE A 48 6.35 -2.15 -10.97
CA ILE A 48 5.56 -3.13 -11.73
C ILE A 48 6.48 -4.02 -12.57
N LYS A 49 7.43 -3.44 -13.31
CA LYS A 49 8.43 -4.23 -14.07
C LYS A 49 9.23 -5.19 -13.20
N THR A 50 9.54 -4.80 -11.97
CA THR A 50 10.26 -5.67 -11.03
C THR A 50 9.36 -6.80 -10.53
N ILE A 51 8.11 -6.49 -10.19
CA ILE A 51 7.11 -7.49 -9.81
C ILE A 51 6.93 -8.52 -10.93
N ASP A 52 6.81 -8.08 -12.17
CA ASP A 52 6.67 -8.97 -13.33
C ASP A 52 7.88 -9.90 -13.48
N ARG A 53 9.11 -9.40 -13.27
CA ARG A 53 10.33 -10.22 -13.29
C ARG A 53 10.33 -11.27 -12.17
N VAL A 54 9.93 -10.89 -10.96
CA VAL A 54 9.82 -11.84 -9.83
C VAL A 54 8.74 -12.87 -10.13
N LYS A 55 7.61 -12.45 -10.66
CA LYS A 55 6.50 -13.34 -11.04
C LYS A 55 6.93 -14.36 -12.12
N GLN A 56 7.67 -13.92 -13.12
CA GLN A 56 8.13 -14.80 -14.21
C GLN A 56 9.19 -15.81 -13.78
N ASN A 57 10.07 -15.46 -12.83
CA ASN A 57 11.27 -16.26 -12.55
C ASN A 57 11.28 -16.92 -11.17
N LEU A 58 10.57 -16.35 -10.17
CA LEU A 58 10.70 -16.75 -8.77
C LEU A 58 9.39 -17.12 -8.11
N ASN A 59 8.30 -16.37 -8.37
CA ASN A 59 7.01 -16.58 -7.74
C ASN A 59 5.85 -16.34 -8.71
N PRO A 60 5.45 -17.33 -9.52
CA PRO A 60 4.37 -17.19 -10.50
C PRO A 60 3.00 -16.82 -9.89
N GLY A 61 2.77 -17.17 -8.62
CA GLY A 61 1.55 -16.87 -7.89
C GLY A 61 1.45 -15.43 -7.36
N LEU A 62 2.54 -14.66 -7.41
CA LEU A 62 2.57 -13.30 -6.88
C LEU A 62 1.56 -12.40 -7.61
N SER A 63 0.78 -11.64 -6.85
CA SER A 63 -0.19 -10.69 -7.37
C SER A 63 -0.04 -9.31 -6.72
N ILE A 64 -0.53 -8.26 -7.37
CA ILE A 64 -0.74 -6.96 -6.72
C ILE A 64 -2.13 -7.00 -6.09
N ASP A 65 -2.20 -6.92 -4.78
CA ASP A 65 -3.46 -6.86 -4.04
C ASP A 65 -4.15 -5.51 -4.22
N GLY A 66 -3.36 -4.44 -4.14
CA GLY A 66 -3.83 -3.11 -4.45
C GLY A 66 -2.77 -2.03 -4.25
N ILE A 67 -3.08 -0.84 -4.77
CA ILE A 67 -2.27 0.38 -4.63
C ILE A 67 -3.02 1.32 -3.71
N VAL A 68 -2.38 1.76 -2.63
CA VAL A 68 -2.93 2.74 -1.69
C VAL A 68 -2.27 4.10 -1.91
N LEU A 69 -3.08 5.11 -2.21
CA LEU A 69 -2.62 6.49 -2.34
C LEU A 69 -2.36 7.06 -0.95
N THR A 70 -1.13 7.52 -0.71
CA THR A 70 -0.68 8.01 0.60
C THR A 70 -0.18 9.44 0.50
N MET A 71 0.00 10.09 1.65
CA MET A 71 0.48 11.47 1.77
C MET A 71 -0.33 12.46 0.92
N PHE A 72 -1.60 12.16 0.70
CA PHE A 72 -2.49 12.99 -0.10
C PHE A 72 -2.77 14.32 0.60
N ASP A 73 -2.57 15.41 -0.11
CA ASP A 73 -2.97 16.76 0.33
C ASP A 73 -3.96 17.35 -0.68
N GLY A 74 -5.25 17.39 -0.31
CA GLY A 74 -6.30 17.91 -1.19
C GLY A 74 -6.18 19.40 -1.55
N ARG A 75 -5.32 20.15 -0.83
CA ARG A 75 -5.01 21.56 -1.16
C ARG A 75 -3.97 21.67 -2.27
N ASN A 76 -3.25 20.58 -2.55
CA ASN A 76 -2.23 20.50 -3.58
C ASN A 76 -2.82 19.93 -4.88
N LYS A 77 -2.87 20.76 -5.92
CA LYS A 77 -3.37 20.36 -7.24
C LYS A 77 -2.59 19.17 -7.82
N LEU A 78 -1.28 19.10 -7.58
CA LEU A 78 -0.44 18.00 -8.04
C LEU A 78 -0.87 16.67 -7.40
N SER A 79 -1.14 16.64 -6.09
CA SER A 79 -1.62 15.44 -5.42
C SER A 79 -2.93 14.93 -6.03
N SER A 80 -3.87 15.83 -6.32
CA SER A 80 -5.14 15.48 -6.96
C SER A 80 -4.95 15.00 -8.39
N GLN A 81 -4.05 15.61 -9.16
CA GLN A 81 -3.73 15.19 -10.52
C GLN A 81 -3.10 13.79 -10.52
N VAL A 82 -2.08 13.53 -9.69
CA VAL A 82 -1.44 12.21 -9.57
C VAL A 82 -2.47 11.15 -9.17
N ALA A 83 -3.33 11.44 -8.18
CA ALA A 83 -4.37 10.51 -7.76
C ALA A 83 -5.33 10.14 -8.91
N ASN A 84 -5.76 11.13 -9.70
CA ASN A 84 -6.63 10.91 -10.85
C ASN A 84 -5.92 10.12 -11.95
N ASP A 85 -4.66 10.44 -12.25
CA ASP A 85 -3.87 9.75 -13.27
C ASP A 85 -3.65 8.27 -12.90
N VAL A 86 -3.29 7.98 -11.65
CA VAL A 86 -3.15 6.62 -11.15
C VAL A 86 -4.47 5.86 -11.25
N ARG A 87 -5.59 6.45 -10.82
CA ARG A 87 -6.91 5.82 -10.88
C ARG A 87 -7.38 5.60 -12.31
N SER A 88 -7.09 6.51 -13.23
CA SER A 88 -7.48 6.37 -14.65
C SER A 88 -6.75 5.22 -15.35
N HIS A 89 -5.47 4.99 -15.01
CA HIS A 89 -4.64 3.95 -15.62
C HIS A 89 -4.81 2.58 -14.97
N LEU A 90 -4.96 2.52 -13.64
CA LEU A 90 -4.93 1.27 -12.87
C LEU A 90 -6.28 0.89 -12.26
N LYS A 91 -7.29 1.74 -12.42
CA LYS A 91 -8.71 1.47 -12.11
C LYS A 91 -8.93 0.69 -10.81
N GLU A 92 -9.35 -0.57 -10.94
CA GLU A 92 -9.72 -1.45 -9.84
C GLU A 92 -8.54 -1.89 -8.95
N GLN A 93 -7.31 -1.72 -9.42
CA GLN A 93 -6.13 -2.02 -8.61
C GLN A 93 -5.83 -0.93 -7.57
N VAL A 94 -6.54 0.20 -7.57
CA VAL A 94 -6.33 1.30 -6.62
C VAL A 94 -7.42 1.27 -5.56
N TYR A 95 -7.03 1.14 -4.30
CA TYR A 95 -7.97 1.21 -3.19
C TYR A 95 -8.77 2.52 -3.22
N GLN A 96 -10.04 2.45 -2.82
CA GLN A 96 -10.90 3.64 -2.71
C GLN A 96 -10.41 4.54 -1.58
N THR A 97 -9.95 3.93 -0.50
CA THR A 97 -9.39 4.64 0.65
C THR A 97 -8.09 5.35 0.27
N ILE A 98 -8.01 6.63 0.65
CA ILE A 98 -6.81 7.47 0.49
C ILE A 98 -6.29 7.82 1.88
N ILE A 99 -4.98 7.70 2.08
CA ILE A 99 -4.32 8.11 3.33
C ILE A 99 -3.87 9.58 3.20
N PRO A 100 -4.47 10.49 3.95
CA PRO A 100 -4.09 11.90 3.88
C PRO A 100 -2.72 12.15 4.53
N ARG A 101 -2.05 13.21 4.11
CA ARG A 101 -0.92 13.76 4.86
C ARG A 101 -1.41 14.15 6.26
N ASN A 102 -0.82 13.57 7.29
CA ASN A 102 -1.28 13.76 8.66
C ASN A 102 -0.10 13.82 9.64
N VAL A 103 -0.04 14.90 10.43
CA VAL A 103 1.05 15.14 11.39
C VAL A 103 1.06 14.07 12.49
N ARG A 104 -0.12 13.66 13.00
CA ARG A 104 -0.23 12.65 14.07
C ARG A 104 0.34 11.30 13.65
N VAL A 105 0.11 10.89 12.39
CA VAL A 105 0.71 9.67 11.84
C VAL A 105 2.24 9.78 11.77
N SER A 106 2.77 10.96 11.45
CA SER A 106 4.21 11.19 11.39
C SER A 106 4.87 11.29 12.78
N GLU A 107 4.13 11.76 13.79
CA GLU A 107 4.62 11.88 15.18
C GLU A 107 4.63 10.55 15.93
N ALA A 108 3.64 9.69 15.70
CA ALA A 108 3.43 8.45 16.44
C ALA A 108 4.70 7.57 16.58
N PRO A 109 5.55 7.37 15.54
CA PRO A 109 6.79 6.62 15.65
C PRO A 109 7.79 7.21 16.65
N SER A 110 7.83 8.55 16.81
CA SER A 110 8.70 9.22 17.79
C SER A 110 8.34 8.88 19.24
N PHE A 111 7.12 8.44 19.48
CA PHE A 111 6.60 7.97 20.76
C PHE A 111 6.61 6.43 20.88
N GLY A 112 7.11 5.72 19.87
CA GLY A 112 7.08 4.25 19.84
C GLY A 112 5.67 3.67 19.81
N MET A 113 4.69 4.43 19.31
CA MET A 113 3.27 4.04 19.31
C MET A 113 2.73 3.87 17.88
N PRO A 114 1.85 2.89 17.64
CA PRO A 114 1.04 2.88 16.43
C PRO A 114 0.16 4.13 16.35
N ALA A 115 -0.05 4.67 15.14
CA ALA A 115 -0.86 5.88 14.95
C ALA A 115 -2.27 5.78 15.55
N LEU A 116 -2.89 4.60 15.51
CA LEU A 116 -4.20 4.32 16.09
C LEU A 116 -4.23 4.41 17.63
N ILE A 117 -3.12 4.10 18.29
CA ILE A 117 -3.02 4.22 19.75
C ILE A 117 -2.62 5.64 20.14
N TYR A 118 -1.76 6.27 19.32
CA TYR A 118 -1.31 7.64 19.55
C TYR A 118 -2.43 8.67 19.45
N ASP A 119 -3.22 8.61 18.38
CA ASP A 119 -4.41 9.45 18.18
C ASP A 119 -5.42 8.73 17.26
N GLN A 120 -6.37 8.04 17.88
CA GLN A 120 -7.40 7.29 17.15
C GLN A 120 -8.31 8.20 16.31
N ASN A 121 -8.54 9.44 16.72
CA ASN A 121 -9.44 10.37 16.05
C ASN A 121 -8.78 11.15 14.91
N ALA A 122 -7.47 11.06 14.77
CA ALA A 122 -6.76 11.68 13.65
C ALA A 122 -7.25 11.14 12.31
N SER A 123 -7.40 12.02 11.32
CA SER A 123 -7.87 11.65 9.98
C SER A 123 -7.01 10.57 9.32
N GLY A 124 -5.69 10.57 9.57
CA GLY A 124 -4.79 9.53 9.10
C GLY A 124 -5.05 8.18 9.75
N SER A 125 -5.27 8.14 11.07
CA SER A 125 -5.59 6.92 11.81
C SER A 125 -6.92 6.30 11.33
N GLN A 126 -7.95 7.12 11.17
CA GLN A 126 -9.23 6.68 10.63
C GLN A 126 -9.13 6.18 9.19
N ALA A 127 -8.30 6.82 8.36
CA ALA A 127 -8.05 6.37 7.00
C ALA A 127 -7.38 4.98 6.97
N TYR A 128 -6.41 4.69 7.86
CA TYR A 128 -5.82 3.36 7.97
C TYR A 128 -6.81 2.29 8.44
N LEU A 129 -7.74 2.62 9.34
CA LEU A 129 -8.84 1.71 9.72
C LEU A 129 -9.75 1.40 8.53
N ASN A 130 -10.09 2.42 7.75
CA ASN A 130 -10.93 2.26 6.56
C ASN A 130 -10.21 1.39 5.52
N LEU A 131 -8.90 1.61 5.31
CA LEU A 131 -8.09 0.78 4.42
C LEU A 131 -8.08 -0.69 4.88
N ALA A 132 -7.88 -0.94 6.17
CA ALA A 132 -7.90 -2.31 6.71
C ALA A 132 -9.25 -3.00 6.45
N ASN A 133 -10.35 -2.29 6.67
CA ASN A 133 -11.69 -2.82 6.39
C ASN A 133 -11.90 -3.09 4.89
N GLU A 134 -11.40 -2.21 4.01
CA GLU A 134 -11.47 -2.38 2.56
C GLU A 134 -10.70 -3.63 2.11
N ILE A 135 -9.46 -3.82 2.60
CA ILE A 135 -8.63 -4.99 2.31
C ILE A 135 -9.33 -6.28 2.75
N ILE A 136 -9.82 -6.33 4.00
CA ILE A 136 -10.50 -7.51 4.55
C ILE A 136 -11.74 -7.85 3.73
N LYS A 137 -12.51 -6.86 3.32
CA LYS A 137 -13.71 -7.06 2.51
C LYS A 137 -13.36 -7.62 1.13
N GLN A 138 -12.38 -7.01 0.44
CA GLN A 138 -11.96 -7.46 -0.89
C GLN A 138 -11.40 -8.89 -0.86
N ASN A 139 -10.62 -9.24 0.16
CA ASN A 139 -10.08 -10.58 0.27
C ASN A 139 -11.16 -11.64 0.51
N LYS A 140 -12.16 -11.35 1.34
CA LYS A 140 -13.32 -12.24 1.51
C LYS A 140 -14.11 -12.44 0.21
N GLU A 141 -14.26 -11.38 -0.60
CA GLU A 141 -14.94 -11.46 -1.89
C GLU A 141 -14.13 -12.30 -2.91
N LYS A 142 -12.80 -12.19 -2.89
CA LYS A 142 -11.90 -13.02 -3.73
C LYS A 142 -11.91 -14.50 -3.34
N GLU A 143 -12.02 -14.82 -2.03
CA GLU A 143 -12.11 -16.20 -1.53
C GLU A 143 -13.47 -16.85 -1.82
N ALA A 144 -14.51 -16.05 -2.00
CA ALA A 144 -15.87 -16.53 -2.26
C ALA A 144 -16.18 -16.72 -3.76
N ALA A 145 -15.30 -16.24 -4.66
CA ALA A 145 -15.49 -16.28 -6.12
C ALA A 145 -14.75 -17.44 -6.77
#